data_2a706a48f9eb279f3ca8e3800844281a
#
_entry.id   2a706a48f9eb279f3ca8e3800844281a
#
_cell.length_a   1.000
_cell.length_b   1.000
_cell.length_c   1.000
_cell.angle_alpha   90.00
_cell.angle_beta   90.00
_cell.angle_gamma   90.00
#
_symmetry.space_group_name_H-M   'P 1'
#
loop_
_entity.id
_entity.type
_entity.pdbx_description
1 polymer ?
#
loop_
_entity_poly.entity_id
_entity_poly.type
_entity_poly.pdbx_seq_one_letter_code
_entity_poly.pdbx_strand_id
1 'polypeptide(L)'
;MMGGQYGPGMMGGQYGPGMMGGGYGPGMMGGRYGLPGDGQPVQTLTAAHQRAQLFADQLGLRAGEVMQFSENFYSELLTNDGQGATEVLIDRASGAVSVEYGPAMMWNTRYGMHAGAPVAPAQVSAADATRLAQQWLDNQQTGLTAGDPKAFPGYYTLHTFRGGKIDGMLSVNAYTGAVWYHTWHGPFVAMTAH
;
A
#
# COMPACT_ATOMS: atom_id res chain seq x y z
N MET A 1 -43.26 29.47 62.11
CA MET A 1 -44.01 28.50 61.30
C MET A 1 -43.07 28.04 60.21
N MET A 2 -42.74 26.79 60.31
CA MET A 2 -42.13 25.88 59.34
C MET A 2 -40.90 26.36 58.55
N GLY A 3 -39.75 26.02 59.11
CA GLY A 3 -38.47 25.94 58.42
C GLY A 3 -38.31 24.60 57.72
N GLY A 4 -37.88 24.64 56.48
CA GLY A 4 -37.42 23.45 55.76
C GLY A 4 -35.96 23.63 55.36
N GLN A 5 -35.08 22.97 56.11
CA GLN A 5 -33.66 22.88 55.77
C GLN A 5 -33.49 21.89 54.66
N TYR A 6 -32.90 22.32 53.54
CA TYR A 6 -32.33 21.40 52.53
C TYR A 6 -30.84 21.26 52.82
N GLY A 7 -30.44 20.07 53.19
CA GLY A 7 -29.06 19.65 53.35
C GLY A 7 -28.35 19.48 52.00
N PRO A 8 -27.02 19.72 51.94
CA PRO A 8 -26.21 19.46 50.77
C PRO A 8 -25.97 17.95 50.62
N GLY A 9 -26.68 17.32 49.69
CA GLY A 9 -26.48 15.93 49.33
C GLY A 9 -25.32 15.77 48.35
N MET A 10 -24.36 15.05 48.78
CA MET A 10 -23.29 14.33 48.11
C MET A 10 -23.48 14.10 46.62
N MET A 11 -22.52 14.57 45.81
CA MET A 11 -22.12 13.92 44.54
C MET A 11 -20.60 13.99 44.43
N GLY A 12 -19.94 13.11 45.16
CA GLY A 12 -18.57 12.74 44.95
C GLY A 12 -18.52 11.50 44.05
N GLY A 13 -18.65 11.71 42.73
CA GLY A 13 -18.36 10.69 41.74
C GLY A 13 -16.89 10.85 41.34
N GLN A 14 -16.02 10.05 41.93
CA GLN A 14 -14.64 9.89 41.45
C GLN A 14 -14.68 9.27 40.07
N TYR A 15 -14.36 10.03 39.04
CA TYR A 15 -13.98 9.49 37.74
C TYR A 15 -12.53 8.99 37.87
N GLY A 16 -12.37 7.68 38.00
CA GLY A 16 -11.06 7.03 37.94
C GLY A 16 -10.45 7.19 36.54
N PRO A 17 -9.13 7.42 36.43
CA PRO A 17 -8.42 7.41 35.14
C PRO A 17 -8.19 5.95 34.72
N GLY A 18 -9.11 5.40 33.92
CA GLY A 18 -8.98 4.00 33.56
C GLY A 18 -9.93 3.54 32.48
N MET A 19 -10.00 4.22 31.33
CA MET A 19 -10.64 3.68 30.11
C MET A 19 -10.24 4.46 28.84
N MET A 20 -8.95 4.67 28.60
CA MET A 20 -8.41 4.97 27.28
C MET A 20 -7.11 4.22 27.07
N GLY A 21 -7.22 2.89 27.10
CA GLY A 21 -6.14 1.97 26.78
C GLY A 21 -6.70 0.81 25.96
N GLY A 22 -7.59 1.11 25.02
CA GLY A 22 -7.93 0.20 23.95
C GLY A 22 -6.82 0.28 22.92
N GLY A 23 -5.70 -0.42 23.18
CA GLY A 23 -4.70 -0.70 22.18
C GLY A 23 -5.42 -1.41 21.02
N TYR A 24 -5.48 -0.78 19.87
CA TYR A 24 -5.78 -1.46 18.63
C TYR A 24 -4.66 -2.46 18.43
N GLY A 25 -4.87 -3.69 18.91
CA GLY A 25 -3.93 -4.77 18.70
C GLY A 25 -3.74 -5.01 17.21
N PRO A 26 -2.54 -5.41 16.76
CA PRO A 26 -2.24 -5.66 15.34
C PRO A 26 -3.07 -6.79 14.71
N GLY A 27 -4.07 -7.33 15.40
CA GLY A 27 -4.86 -8.49 14.98
C GLY A 27 -6.11 -8.22 14.13
N MET A 28 -6.58 -6.98 13.97
CA MET A 28 -7.84 -6.74 13.24
C MET A 28 -7.68 -6.28 11.78
N MET A 29 -6.48 -5.90 11.35
CA MET A 29 -6.20 -5.62 9.92
C MET A 29 -5.30 -6.67 9.27
N GLY A 30 -4.85 -7.69 10.00
CA GLY A 30 -3.80 -8.61 9.56
C GLY A 30 -4.21 -9.58 8.45
N GLY A 31 -5.46 -10.01 8.36
CA GLY A 31 -5.79 -11.13 7.47
C GLY A 31 -6.01 -10.75 5.99
N ARG A 32 -6.49 -9.55 5.70
CA ARG A 32 -6.84 -9.14 4.33
C ARG A 32 -5.84 -8.17 3.69
N TYR A 33 -5.17 -7.38 4.51
CA TYR A 33 -4.29 -6.30 4.04
C TYR A 33 -2.84 -6.49 4.47
N GLY A 34 -2.49 -7.61 5.08
CA GLY A 34 -1.12 -7.87 5.47
C GLY A 34 -0.89 -9.18 6.19
N LEU A 35 0.39 -9.50 6.35
CA LEU A 35 0.91 -10.63 7.11
C LEU A 35 1.81 -10.07 8.21
N PRO A 36 1.60 -10.44 9.48
CA PRO A 36 2.49 -10.05 10.56
C PRO A 36 3.93 -10.47 10.30
N GLY A 37 4.88 -9.66 10.74
CA GLY A 37 6.28 -10.01 10.73
C GLY A 37 6.56 -11.19 11.70
N ASP A 38 7.59 -11.95 11.37
CA ASP A 38 8.13 -13.00 12.23
C ASP A 38 9.30 -12.52 13.11
N GLY A 39 9.59 -11.21 13.05
CA GLY A 39 10.69 -10.57 13.77
C GLY A 39 12.07 -10.81 13.15
N GLN A 40 12.13 -11.48 12.00
CA GLN A 40 13.39 -11.70 11.30
C GLN A 40 13.65 -10.62 10.26
N PRO A 41 14.84 -10.02 10.22
CA PRO A 41 15.19 -9.05 9.19
C PRO A 41 15.18 -9.67 7.79
N VAL A 42 14.58 -8.96 6.84
CA VAL A 42 14.61 -9.29 5.42
C VAL A 42 15.73 -8.49 4.74
N GLN A 43 16.74 -9.19 4.24
CA GLN A 43 17.94 -8.57 3.69
C GLN A 43 18.20 -8.88 2.21
N THR A 44 17.43 -9.81 1.64
CA THR A 44 17.63 -10.27 0.25
C THR A 44 16.30 -10.27 -0.52
N LEU A 45 16.40 -10.12 -1.85
CA LEU A 45 15.25 -10.26 -2.75
C LEU A 45 14.56 -11.62 -2.60
N THR A 46 15.32 -12.70 -2.40
CA THR A 46 14.77 -14.05 -2.19
C THR A 46 13.94 -14.12 -0.91
N ALA A 47 14.45 -13.59 0.21
CA ALA A 47 13.70 -13.57 1.46
C ALA A 47 12.44 -12.68 1.35
N ALA A 48 12.54 -11.53 0.67
CA ALA A 48 11.40 -10.67 0.40
C ALA A 48 10.35 -11.39 -0.45
N HIS A 49 10.76 -12.10 -1.50
CA HIS A 49 9.85 -12.90 -2.34
C HIS A 49 9.14 -13.98 -1.50
N GLN A 50 9.84 -14.68 -0.62
CA GLN A 50 9.23 -15.69 0.26
C GLN A 50 8.17 -15.07 1.18
N ARG A 51 8.44 -13.88 1.74
CA ARG A 51 7.46 -13.16 2.57
C ARG A 51 6.24 -12.72 1.76
N ALA A 52 6.45 -12.17 0.56
CA ALA A 52 5.38 -11.80 -0.36
C ALA A 52 4.53 -13.02 -0.75
N GLN A 53 5.17 -14.18 -1.05
CA GLN A 53 4.47 -15.40 -1.40
C GLN A 53 3.60 -15.93 -0.26
N LEU A 54 4.09 -15.91 0.98
CA LEU A 54 3.28 -16.31 2.15
C LEU A 54 1.99 -15.50 2.28
N PHE A 55 2.04 -14.20 1.96
CA PHE A 55 0.83 -13.37 1.96
C PHE A 55 -0.02 -13.62 0.71
N ALA A 56 0.59 -13.78 -0.46
CA ALA A 56 -0.09 -14.10 -1.71
C ALA A 56 -0.91 -15.39 -1.59
N ASP A 57 -0.37 -16.43 -0.94
CA ASP A 57 -1.05 -17.72 -0.73
C ASP A 57 -2.38 -17.55 0.03
N GLN A 58 -2.45 -16.64 1.01
CA GLN A 58 -3.69 -16.33 1.74
C GLN A 58 -4.78 -15.71 0.86
N LEU A 59 -4.38 -15.09 -0.25
CA LEU A 59 -5.28 -14.44 -1.21
C LEU A 59 -5.53 -15.29 -2.47
N GLY A 60 -4.92 -16.48 -2.59
CA GLY A 60 -4.95 -17.31 -3.79
C GLY A 60 -4.21 -16.67 -4.97
N LEU A 61 -3.17 -15.89 -4.68
CA LEU A 61 -2.32 -15.18 -5.63
C LEU A 61 -0.90 -15.78 -5.62
N ARG A 62 -0.02 -15.24 -6.47
CA ARG A 62 1.41 -15.55 -6.47
C ARG A 62 2.22 -14.26 -6.43
N ALA A 63 3.38 -14.30 -5.79
CA ALA A 63 4.34 -13.21 -5.83
C ALA A 63 4.94 -13.12 -7.25
N GLY A 64 5.07 -11.90 -7.74
CA GLY A 64 5.70 -11.59 -9.01
C GLY A 64 7.09 -10.97 -8.80
N GLU A 65 7.36 -9.89 -9.53
CA GLU A 65 8.58 -9.12 -9.40
C GLU A 65 8.78 -8.63 -7.98
N VAL A 66 10.04 -8.64 -7.52
CA VAL A 66 10.44 -8.06 -6.24
C VAL A 66 11.50 -7.00 -6.48
N MET A 67 11.29 -5.83 -5.89
CA MET A 67 12.24 -4.74 -5.90
C MET A 67 12.73 -4.42 -4.48
N GLN A 68 14.00 -4.12 -4.36
CA GLN A 68 14.60 -3.61 -3.14
C GLN A 68 14.81 -2.10 -3.27
N PHE A 69 14.28 -1.38 -2.32
CA PHE A 69 14.53 0.05 -2.11
C PHE A 69 15.27 0.25 -0.78
N SER A 70 15.75 1.47 -0.52
CA SER A 70 16.45 1.76 0.75
C SER A 70 15.56 1.57 1.96
N GLU A 71 14.27 1.89 1.86
CA GLU A 71 13.34 1.86 2.99
C GLU A 71 12.60 0.52 3.14
N ASN A 72 12.31 -0.17 2.05
CA ASN A 72 11.49 -1.38 2.05
C ASN A 72 11.83 -2.30 0.87
N PHE A 73 11.23 -3.49 0.87
CA PHE A 73 11.05 -4.25 -0.36
C PHE A 73 9.61 -4.06 -0.86
N TYR A 74 9.47 -4.04 -2.16
CA TYR A 74 8.20 -4.03 -2.88
C TYR A 74 8.03 -5.36 -3.62
N SER A 75 6.80 -5.83 -3.75
CA SER A 75 6.46 -6.93 -4.67
C SER A 75 5.08 -6.71 -5.28
N GLU A 76 4.97 -6.97 -6.57
CA GLU A 76 3.67 -7.18 -7.18
C GLU A 76 3.11 -8.55 -6.80
N LEU A 77 1.79 -8.64 -6.61
CA LEU A 77 1.08 -9.91 -6.51
C LEU A 77 0.25 -10.11 -7.78
N LEU A 78 0.31 -11.32 -8.32
CA LEU A 78 -0.31 -11.69 -9.58
C LEU A 78 -1.39 -12.75 -9.36
N THR A 79 -2.40 -12.71 -10.21
CA THR A 79 -3.33 -13.83 -10.37
C THR A 79 -2.63 -15.03 -11.01
N ASN A 80 -3.25 -16.22 -10.97
CA ASN A 80 -2.65 -17.44 -11.52
C ASN A 80 -2.43 -17.37 -13.03
N ASP A 81 -3.20 -16.56 -13.75
CA ASP A 81 -3.05 -16.27 -15.18
C ASP A 81 -2.08 -15.11 -15.48
N GLY A 82 -1.38 -14.59 -14.43
CA GLY A 82 -0.31 -13.62 -14.59
C GLY A 82 -0.73 -12.15 -14.65
N GLN A 83 -2.00 -11.85 -14.41
CA GLN A 83 -2.46 -10.47 -14.35
C GLN A 83 -2.09 -9.80 -13.02
N GLY A 84 -1.83 -8.50 -13.03
CA GLY A 84 -1.60 -7.73 -11.81
C GLY A 84 -2.84 -7.76 -10.90
N ALA A 85 -2.66 -8.16 -9.66
CA ALA A 85 -3.72 -8.22 -8.64
C ALA A 85 -3.61 -7.06 -7.66
N THR A 86 -2.49 -6.94 -6.98
CA THR A 86 -2.19 -5.86 -6.03
C THR A 86 -0.68 -5.74 -5.82
N GLU A 87 -0.28 -4.79 -5.00
CA GLU A 87 1.11 -4.49 -4.68
C GLU A 87 1.29 -4.51 -3.17
N VAL A 88 2.45 -4.97 -2.70
CA VAL A 88 2.76 -5.12 -1.28
C VAL A 88 4.13 -4.56 -0.94
N LEU A 89 4.24 -4.09 0.30
CA LEU A 89 5.50 -3.72 0.93
C LEU A 89 5.90 -4.79 1.93
N ILE A 90 7.19 -5.08 1.98
CA ILE A 90 7.79 -5.95 2.98
C ILE A 90 8.72 -5.12 3.84
N ASP A 91 8.45 -5.07 5.13
CA ASP A 91 9.26 -4.37 6.12
C ASP A 91 10.60 -5.09 6.32
N ARG A 92 11.69 -4.34 6.21
CA ARG A 92 13.05 -4.88 6.26
C ARG A 92 13.45 -5.40 7.64
N ALA A 93 12.90 -4.81 8.70
CA ALA A 93 13.31 -5.13 10.06
C ALA A 93 12.53 -6.33 10.65
N SER A 94 11.26 -6.44 10.31
CA SER A 94 10.35 -7.42 10.93
C SER A 94 9.86 -8.50 9.99
N GLY A 95 10.02 -8.33 8.67
CA GLY A 95 9.43 -9.22 7.66
C GLY A 95 7.91 -9.11 7.55
N ALA A 96 7.29 -8.10 8.15
CA ALA A 96 5.86 -7.84 7.98
C ALA A 96 5.55 -7.50 6.52
N VAL A 97 4.42 -8.01 6.01
CA VAL A 97 3.92 -7.67 4.68
C VAL A 97 2.64 -6.87 4.82
N SER A 98 2.50 -5.82 4.04
CA SER A 98 1.26 -5.03 3.96
C SER A 98 0.92 -4.72 2.51
N VAL A 99 -0.38 -4.65 2.19
CA VAL A 99 -0.78 -4.02 0.92
C VAL A 99 -0.19 -2.63 0.90
N GLU A 100 0.43 -2.26 -0.22
CA GLU A 100 1.07 -0.97 -0.38
C GLU A 100 0.07 0.17 -0.15
N TYR A 101 0.42 1.09 0.73
CA TYR A 101 -0.41 2.27 0.96
C TYR A 101 -0.30 3.23 -0.25
N GLY A 102 -1.35 4.01 -0.47
CA GLY A 102 -1.48 4.82 -1.68
C GLY A 102 -2.29 4.07 -2.74
N PRO A 103 -1.83 3.93 -3.98
CA PRO A 103 -2.63 3.38 -5.09
C PRO A 103 -3.18 1.99 -4.84
N ALA A 104 -2.38 1.03 -4.39
CA ALA A 104 -2.84 -0.34 -4.16
C ALA A 104 -3.90 -0.42 -3.05
N MET A 105 -3.80 0.39 -2.01
CA MET A 105 -4.81 0.45 -0.95
C MET A 105 -6.04 1.26 -1.35
N MET A 106 -5.86 2.41 -2.02
CA MET A 106 -6.91 3.40 -2.24
C MET A 106 -7.63 3.26 -3.59
N TRP A 107 -6.94 2.83 -4.63
CA TRP A 107 -7.47 2.78 -6.00
C TRP A 107 -7.78 1.37 -6.48
N ASN A 108 -7.23 0.34 -5.81
CA ASN A 108 -7.48 -1.04 -6.18
C ASN A 108 -8.93 -1.44 -5.89
N THR A 109 -9.68 -1.72 -6.96
CA THR A 109 -11.12 -2.01 -6.88
C THR A 109 -11.44 -3.44 -6.44
N ARG A 110 -10.43 -4.30 -6.33
CA ARG A 110 -10.61 -5.72 -5.96
C ARG A 110 -9.91 -6.11 -4.66
N TYR A 111 -8.74 -5.55 -4.39
CA TYR A 111 -7.89 -5.92 -3.24
C TYR A 111 -7.65 -4.77 -2.27
N GLY A 112 -8.07 -3.53 -2.60
CA GLY A 112 -7.93 -2.35 -1.77
C GLY A 112 -9.09 -2.13 -0.79
N MET A 113 -9.08 -0.98 -0.11
CA MET A 113 -10.09 -0.62 0.91
C MET A 113 -11.50 -0.44 0.33
N HIS A 114 -11.62 -0.13 -0.96
CA HIS A 114 -12.89 0.07 -1.67
C HIS A 114 -13.29 -1.14 -2.50
N ALA A 115 -12.71 -2.32 -2.24
CA ALA A 115 -13.03 -3.55 -2.96
C ALA A 115 -14.51 -3.91 -2.84
N GLY A 116 -15.12 -4.23 -4.00
CA GLY A 116 -16.55 -4.57 -4.08
C GLY A 116 -17.49 -3.39 -4.27
N ALA A 117 -17.00 -2.14 -4.27
CA ALA A 117 -17.82 -1.00 -4.69
C ALA A 117 -18.14 -1.10 -6.21
N PRO A 118 -19.32 -0.61 -6.66
CA PRO A 118 -19.62 -0.52 -8.08
C PRO A 118 -18.56 0.30 -8.80
N VAL A 119 -18.01 -0.24 -9.89
CA VAL A 119 -16.92 0.39 -10.64
C VAL A 119 -17.42 0.74 -12.03
N ALA A 120 -17.22 1.99 -12.44
CA ALA A 120 -17.42 2.41 -13.83
C ALA A 120 -16.36 1.75 -14.75
N PRO A 121 -16.59 1.66 -16.07
CA PRO A 121 -15.55 1.25 -16.99
C PRO A 121 -14.32 2.16 -16.88
N ALA A 122 -13.12 1.58 -16.95
CA ALA A 122 -11.88 2.34 -16.99
C ALA A 122 -11.88 3.30 -18.19
N GLN A 123 -11.45 4.55 -17.96
CA GLN A 123 -11.43 5.60 -18.99
C GLN A 123 -10.02 5.87 -19.51
N VAL A 124 -8.99 5.44 -18.77
CA VAL A 124 -7.59 5.61 -19.10
C VAL A 124 -7.05 4.29 -19.65
N SER A 125 -6.57 4.32 -20.88
CA SER A 125 -5.85 3.19 -21.47
C SER A 125 -4.42 3.10 -20.97
N ALA A 126 -3.74 1.97 -21.20
CA ALA A 126 -2.33 1.80 -20.87
C ALA A 126 -1.44 2.88 -21.53
N ALA A 127 -1.70 3.17 -22.81
CA ALA A 127 -0.98 4.22 -23.54
C ALA A 127 -1.24 5.62 -22.95
N ASP A 128 -2.48 5.90 -22.54
CA ASP A 128 -2.79 7.16 -21.87
C ASP A 128 -2.15 7.24 -20.48
N ALA A 129 -2.07 6.14 -19.76
CA ALA A 129 -1.38 6.09 -18.46
C ALA A 129 0.10 6.47 -18.59
N THR A 130 0.82 5.93 -19.58
CA THR A 130 2.21 6.33 -19.86
C THR A 130 2.31 7.82 -20.22
N ARG A 131 1.43 8.31 -21.08
CA ARG A 131 1.40 9.72 -21.46
C ARG A 131 1.13 10.66 -20.28
N LEU A 132 0.16 10.32 -19.42
CA LEU A 132 -0.18 11.09 -18.22
C LEU A 132 0.95 11.06 -17.20
N ALA A 133 1.58 9.89 -16.99
CA ALA A 133 2.74 9.73 -16.15
C ALA A 133 3.89 10.63 -16.61
N GLN A 134 4.25 10.59 -17.92
CA GLN A 134 5.32 11.43 -18.46
C GLN A 134 5.00 12.91 -18.33
N GLN A 135 3.78 13.31 -18.67
CA GLN A 135 3.36 14.71 -18.54
C GLN A 135 3.47 15.21 -17.08
N TRP A 136 3.12 14.36 -16.12
CA TRP A 136 3.26 14.69 -14.70
C TRP A 136 4.74 14.86 -14.33
N LEU A 137 5.62 13.92 -14.73
CA LEU A 137 7.06 13.98 -14.48
C LEU A 137 7.71 15.24 -15.07
N ASP A 138 7.30 15.61 -16.30
CA ASP A 138 7.77 16.82 -16.98
C ASP A 138 7.34 18.10 -16.25
N ASN A 139 6.07 18.14 -15.81
CA ASN A 139 5.54 19.28 -15.04
C ASN A 139 6.23 19.45 -13.69
N GLN A 140 6.67 18.35 -13.06
CA GLN A 140 7.46 18.39 -11.83
C GLN A 140 8.95 18.64 -12.07
N GLN A 141 9.38 18.77 -13.32
CA GLN A 141 10.79 18.99 -13.71
C GLN A 141 11.75 17.94 -13.12
N THR A 142 11.30 16.70 -13.00
CA THR A 142 12.07 15.62 -12.36
C THR A 142 13.27 15.16 -13.19
N GLY A 143 13.21 15.34 -14.51
CA GLY A 143 14.17 14.77 -15.48
C GLY A 143 14.06 13.25 -15.59
N LEU A 144 12.94 12.66 -15.13
CA LEU A 144 12.66 11.23 -15.22
C LEU A 144 11.83 10.92 -16.46
N THR A 145 11.91 9.66 -16.90
CA THR A 145 11.05 9.09 -17.95
C THR A 145 10.17 7.99 -17.37
N ALA A 146 8.91 7.93 -17.82
CA ALA A 146 7.99 6.87 -17.47
C ALA A 146 8.27 5.61 -18.29
N GLY A 147 8.21 4.45 -17.63
CA GLY A 147 8.28 3.13 -18.26
C GLY A 147 6.95 2.61 -18.75
N ASP A 148 6.93 1.31 -19.04
CA ASP A 148 5.72 0.61 -19.45
C ASP A 148 4.75 0.44 -18.27
N PRO A 149 3.43 0.58 -18.50
CA PRO A 149 2.43 0.49 -17.48
C PRO A 149 2.06 -0.97 -17.19
N LYS A 150 2.18 -1.39 -15.95
CA LYS A 150 1.61 -2.64 -15.43
C LYS A 150 0.18 -2.35 -14.95
N ALA A 151 -0.79 -3.09 -15.47
CA ALA A 151 -2.19 -2.92 -15.11
C ALA A 151 -2.54 -3.67 -13.82
N PHE A 152 -3.27 -2.98 -12.93
CA PHE A 152 -3.91 -3.51 -11.73
C PHE A 152 -5.39 -3.13 -11.72
N PRO A 153 -6.25 -3.78 -10.93
CA PRO A 153 -7.65 -3.40 -10.84
C PRO A 153 -7.83 -1.95 -10.37
N GLY A 154 -8.11 -1.04 -11.31
CA GLY A 154 -8.39 0.37 -11.04
C GLY A 154 -7.22 1.34 -11.21
N TYR A 155 -6.02 0.86 -11.53
CA TYR A 155 -4.86 1.71 -11.74
C TYR A 155 -3.77 1.02 -12.55
N TYR A 156 -2.76 1.78 -12.93
CA TYR A 156 -1.52 1.32 -13.54
C TYR A 156 -0.35 1.75 -12.68
N THR A 157 0.66 0.89 -12.53
CA THR A 157 1.96 1.26 -11.94
C THR A 157 3.04 1.23 -13.01
N LEU A 158 3.93 2.22 -12.99
CA LEU A 158 5.02 2.41 -13.93
C LEU A 158 6.32 2.64 -13.16
N HIS A 159 7.40 2.01 -13.61
CA HIS A 159 8.74 2.42 -13.19
C HIS A 159 9.08 3.80 -13.74
N THR A 160 9.86 4.55 -13.00
CA THR A 160 10.48 5.79 -13.50
C THR A 160 11.97 5.59 -13.67
N PHE A 161 12.53 6.19 -14.72
CA PHE A 161 13.92 6.00 -15.10
C PHE A 161 14.68 7.32 -15.11
N ARG A 162 15.93 7.28 -14.67
CA ARG A 162 16.90 8.35 -14.82
C ARG A 162 18.09 7.83 -15.63
N GLY A 163 18.25 8.35 -16.84
CA GLY A 163 19.33 7.90 -17.73
C GLY A 163 19.31 6.40 -18.02
N GLY A 164 18.11 5.81 -18.18
CA GLY A 164 17.90 4.40 -18.47
C GLY A 164 18.01 3.45 -17.26
N LYS A 165 18.25 3.98 -16.05
CA LYS A 165 18.24 3.20 -14.81
C LYS A 165 16.97 3.48 -14.02
N ILE A 166 16.41 2.45 -13.38
CA ILE A 166 15.24 2.62 -12.49
C ILE A 166 15.61 3.61 -11.37
N ASP A 167 14.74 4.60 -11.16
CA ASP A 167 14.85 5.62 -10.12
C ASP A 167 13.79 5.42 -9.04
N GLY A 168 12.54 5.10 -9.44
CA GLY A 168 11.41 4.92 -8.55
C GLY A 168 10.18 4.41 -9.27
N MET A 169 9.02 4.72 -8.72
CA MET A 169 7.73 4.27 -9.24
C MET A 169 6.67 5.37 -9.12
N LEU A 170 5.66 5.30 -9.95
CA LEU A 170 4.43 6.07 -9.85
C LEU A 170 3.24 5.25 -10.34
N SER A 171 2.04 5.65 -9.92
CA SER A 171 0.81 5.04 -10.42
C SER A 171 -0.12 6.06 -11.05
N VAL A 172 -0.95 5.59 -11.97
CA VAL A 172 -2.00 6.37 -12.66
C VAL A 172 -3.35 5.72 -12.43
N ASN A 173 -4.31 6.48 -11.90
CA ASN A 173 -5.67 6.00 -11.68
C ASN A 173 -6.38 5.75 -13.01
N ALA A 174 -6.93 4.54 -13.20
CA ALA A 174 -7.56 4.11 -14.45
C ALA A 174 -8.91 4.82 -14.76
N TYR A 175 -9.47 5.55 -13.81
CA TYR A 175 -10.75 6.25 -13.97
C TYR A 175 -10.59 7.76 -14.11
N THR A 176 -9.68 8.34 -13.33
CA THR A 176 -9.51 9.79 -13.23
C THR A 176 -8.28 10.33 -13.93
N GLY A 177 -7.29 9.45 -14.22
CA GLY A 177 -5.98 9.86 -14.72
C GLY A 177 -5.10 10.55 -13.68
N ALA A 178 -5.51 10.57 -12.40
CA ALA A 178 -4.68 11.11 -11.32
C ALA A 178 -3.38 10.33 -11.19
N VAL A 179 -2.28 11.06 -11.01
CA VAL A 179 -0.94 10.48 -10.85
C VAL A 179 -0.52 10.55 -9.39
N TRP A 180 0.08 9.46 -8.89
CA TRP A 180 0.61 9.37 -7.53
C TRP A 180 2.03 8.81 -7.58
N TYR A 181 3.02 9.65 -7.26
CA TYR A 181 4.42 9.25 -7.17
C TYR A 181 4.69 8.56 -5.84
N HIS A 182 5.40 7.43 -5.84
CA HIS A 182 5.67 6.62 -4.66
C HIS A 182 6.87 7.16 -3.88
N THR A 183 6.65 8.08 -2.96
CA THR A 183 7.72 8.73 -2.18
C THR A 183 8.24 7.91 -1.01
N TRP A 184 7.59 6.80 -0.65
CA TRP A 184 7.87 5.99 0.54
C TRP A 184 8.89 4.87 0.34
N HIS A 185 9.36 4.65 -0.88
CA HIS A 185 10.33 3.59 -1.15
C HIS A 185 11.77 4.01 -0.83
N GLY A 186 12.11 5.29 -0.99
CA GLY A 186 13.48 5.76 -1.05
C GLY A 186 14.19 5.32 -2.34
N PRO A 187 15.51 5.50 -2.43
CA PRO A 187 16.29 5.11 -3.60
C PRO A 187 16.18 3.62 -3.96
N PHE A 188 16.10 3.34 -5.27
CA PHE A 188 16.13 1.98 -5.81
C PHE A 188 17.52 1.34 -5.60
N VAL A 189 17.55 0.06 -5.22
CA VAL A 189 18.78 -0.71 -4.97
C VAL A 189 18.95 -1.86 -5.95
N ALA A 190 17.94 -2.74 -6.07
CA ALA A 190 18.02 -3.94 -6.89
C ALA A 190 16.61 -4.49 -7.18
N MET A 191 16.51 -5.41 -8.13
CA MET A 191 15.28 -6.16 -8.40
C MET A 191 15.60 -7.59 -8.83
N THR A 192 14.59 -8.47 -8.78
CA THR A 192 14.69 -9.81 -9.37
C THR A 192 14.86 -9.71 -10.88
N ALA A 193 15.71 -10.57 -11.45
CA ALA A 193 15.78 -10.70 -12.91
C ALA A 193 14.50 -11.34 -13.43
N HIS A 194 14.02 -10.86 -14.57
CA HIS A 194 12.93 -11.48 -15.34
C HIS A 194 13.42 -12.66 -16.12
#